data_622e96c3bc94f2e7ec07d571352959ea
#
_entry.id   622e96c3bc94f2e7ec07d571352959ea
#
_cell.length_a   1.000
_cell.length_b   1.000
_cell.length_c   1.000
_cell.angle_alpha   90.00
_cell.angle_beta   90.00
_cell.angle_gamma   90.00
#
_symmetry.space_group_name_H-M   'P 1'
#
loop_
_entity.id
_entity.type
_entity.pdbx_description
1 polymer ?
#
loop_
_entity_poly.entity_id
_entity_poly.type
_entity_poly.pdbx_seq_one_letter_code
_entity_poly.pdbx_strand_id
1 'polypeptide(L)'
;MEIIDLRDEHKPIYFVCLEDWSEETREAGDHKARWYEKMKDRGLGVKLALDERGVVGGMIQYVPIELSPGAEGRDLFFVLCIWVHGHKKGRGNFQKRGLGKALLRAAEEDAKERGAKGMAAWGMSLPFFMRASWFKKHGYKPADKVGMQVLLWKPFHEDARPPRWIRTEWIPETTAGKVTVTARLNGWCPAMNMTTERAKRAAAELGDAVSFKLLDGLEGEIPVEWHVPDVLFVDQKQIRTGPPPSYKKIRGKIAARAKKLRRA
;
A
#
# COMPACT_ATOMS: atom_id res chain seq x y z
N MET A 1 -8.43 25.92 -0.95
CA MET A 1 -8.21 24.46 -0.73
C MET A 1 -9.56 23.83 -0.43
N GLU A 2 -9.93 22.81 -1.19
CA GLU A 2 -11.17 22.06 -1.07
C GLU A 2 -10.87 20.58 -0.85
N ILE A 3 -11.65 19.89 -0.02
CA ILE A 3 -11.60 18.44 0.13
C ILE A 3 -12.88 17.87 -0.49
N ILE A 4 -12.72 16.95 -1.41
CA ILE A 4 -13.84 16.31 -2.12
C ILE A 4 -13.73 14.79 -2.04
N ASP A 5 -14.86 14.11 -2.27
CA ASP A 5 -14.87 12.69 -2.58
C ASP A 5 -14.31 12.44 -3.98
N LEU A 6 -13.82 11.22 -4.19
CA LEU A 6 -13.35 10.82 -5.52
C LEU A 6 -14.51 10.86 -6.54
N ARG A 7 -14.35 11.65 -7.60
CA ARG A 7 -15.27 11.73 -8.74
C ARG A 7 -14.67 11.05 -9.95
N ASP A 8 -15.49 10.72 -10.95
CA ASP A 8 -15.04 9.99 -12.14
C ASP A 8 -13.91 10.69 -12.89
N GLU A 9 -13.99 12.02 -13.02
CA GLU A 9 -12.94 12.83 -13.65
C GLU A 9 -11.57 12.74 -12.97
N HIS A 10 -11.54 12.41 -11.68
CA HIS A 10 -10.31 12.31 -10.90
C HIS A 10 -9.76 10.87 -10.77
N LYS A 11 -10.51 9.86 -11.24
CA LYS A 11 -10.06 8.46 -11.18
C LYS A 11 -8.70 8.22 -11.85
N PRO A 12 -8.43 8.77 -13.06
CA PRO A 12 -7.13 8.55 -13.69
C PRO A 12 -5.95 8.99 -12.84
N ILE A 13 -6.06 10.15 -12.20
CA ILE A 13 -4.98 10.65 -11.33
C ILE A 13 -4.89 9.92 -9.99
N TYR A 14 -6.02 9.49 -9.44
CA TYR A 14 -6.06 8.67 -8.25
C TYR A 14 -5.42 7.30 -8.48
N PHE A 15 -5.65 6.67 -9.63
CA PHE A 15 -5.10 5.35 -9.95
C PHE A 15 -3.58 5.32 -10.02
N VAL A 16 -2.96 6.44 -10.34
CA VAL A 16 -1.50 6.60 -10.35
C VAL A 16 -0.93 7.29 -9.11
N CYS A 17 -1.73 7.41 -8.04
CA CYS A 17 -1.33 8.08 -6.79
C CYS A 17 -0.74 9.48 -7.00
N LEU A 18 -1.32 10.29 -7.89
CA LEU A 18 -0.90 11.64 -8.27
C LEU A 18 0.45 11.71 -9.02
N GLU A 19 0.99 10.58 -9.45
CA GLU A 19 2.31 10.47 -10.11
C GLU A 19 2.17 10.31 -11.63
N ASP A 20 1.22 11.04 -12.24
CA ASP A 20 0.91 11.01 -13.69
C ASP A 20 2.08 11.47 -14.58
N TRP A 21 3.03 12.18 -14.01
CA TRP A 21 4.26 12.64 -14.66
C TRP A 21 5.38 11.60 -14.71
N SER A 22 5.25 10.51 -13.94
CA SER A 22 6.28 9.47 -13.83
C SER A 22 6.03 8.33 -14.81
N GLU A 23 6.96 8.12 -15.74
CA GLU A 23 6.88 6.97 -16.66
C GLU A 23 6.95 5.63 -15.91
N GLU A 24 7.69 5.58 -14.80
CA GLU A 24 7.77 4.36 -13.98
C GLU A 24 6.40 3.93 -13.44
N THR A 25 5.50 4.87 -13.18
CA THR A 25 4.18 4.54 -12.64
C THR A 25 3.34 3.72 -13.64
N ARG A 26 3.62 3.83 -14.94
CA ARG A 26 2.98 3.01 -15.99
C ARG A 26 3.31 1.52 -15.82
N GLU A 27 4.46 1.19 -15.22
CA GLU A 27 4.83 -0.19 -14.93
C GLU A 27 3.90 -0.85 -13.89
N ALA A 28 3.10 -0.07 -13.15
CA ALA A 28 2.16 -0.59 -12.16
C ALA A 28 0.93 -1.28 -12.78
N GLY A 29 0.70 -1.13 -14.08
CA GLY A 29 -0.48 -1.67 -14.75
C GLY A 29 -1.79 -1.03 -14.29
N ASP A 30 -2.90 -1.67 -14.59
CA ASP A 30 -4.28 -1.24 -14.26
C ASP A 30 -4.77 -1.77 -12.90
N HIS A 31 -3.90 -2.42 -12.13
CA HIS A 31 -4.28 -3.13 -10.91
C HIS A 31 -5.01 -2.26 -9.89
N LYS A 32 -4.66 -0.96 -9.78
CA LYS A 32 -5.37 -0.07 -8.86
C LYS A 32 -6.78 0.27 -9.34
N ALA A 33 -7.00 0.35 -10.63
CA ALA A 33 -8.34 0.53 -11.18
C ALA A 33 -9.21 -0.72 -10.92
N ARG A 34 -8.68 -1.92 -11.18
CA ARG A 34 -9.35 -3.19 -10.89
C ARG A 34 -9.66 -3.34 -9.39
N TRP A 35 -8.70 -3.00 -8.52
CA TRP A 35 -8.88 -3.00 -7.08
C TRP A 35 -9.98 -2.03 -6.65
N TYR A 36 -9.99 -0.81 -7.21
CA TYR A 36 -11.01 0.18 -6.92
C TYR A 36 -12.41 -0.33 -7.27
N GLU A 37 -12.60 -0.91 -8.45
CA GLU A 37 -13.89 -1.47 -8.86
C GLU A 37 -14.39 -2.57 -7.90
N LYS A 38 -13.48 -3.39 -7.36
CA LYS A 38 -13.80 -4.40 -6.35
C LYS A 38 -14.17 -3.79 -4.99
N MET A 39 -13.59 -2.64 -4.64
CA MET A 39 -13.66 -2.08 -3.29
C MET A 39 -14.64 -0.92 -3.13
N LYS A 40 -15.03 -0.25 -4.21
CA LYS A 40 -15.89 0.96 -4.17
C LYS A 40 -17.21 0.73 -3.42
N ASP A 41 -17.82 -0.44 -3.57
CA ASP A 41 -19.09 -0.81 -2.93
C ASP A 41 -18.89 -1.61 -1.62
N ARG A 42 -17.64 -1.79 -1.17
CA ARG A 42 -17.27 -2.53 0.04
C ARG A 42 -16.77 -1.61 1.17
N GLY A 43 -17.09 -0.33 1.08
CA GLY A 43 -16.74 0.61 2.14
C GLY A 43 -15.44 1.38 1.93
N LEU A 44 -14.81 1.30 0.76
CA LEU A 44 -13.68 2.16 0.42
C LEU A 44 -14.07 3.64 0.53
N GLY A 45 -13.28 4.41 1.27
CA GLY A 45 -13.33 5.87 1.27
C GLY A 45 -12.12 6.46 0.57
N VAL A 46 -12.34 7.46 -0.26
CA VAL A 46 -11.27 8.22 -0.94
C VAL A 46 -11.60 9.69 -0.90
N LYS A 47 -10.74 10.49 -0.27
CA LYS A 47 -10.84 11.95 -0.32
C LYS A 47 -9.64 12.53 -1.09
N LEU A 48 -9.90 13.57 -1.86
CA LEU A 48 -8.91 14.33 -2.62
C LEU A 48 -8.83 15.75 -2.11
N ALA A 49 -7.62 16.32 -2.07
CA ALA A 49 -7.40 17.72 -1.73
C ALA A 49 -7.04 18.50 -3.00
N LEU A 50 -7.85 19.50 -3.32
CA LEU A 50 -7.68 20.39 -4.46
C LEU A 50 -7.17 21.77 -4.01
N ASP A 51 -6.30 22.37 -4.83
CA ASP A 51 -5.92 23.78 -4.65
C ASP A 51 -7.01 24.72 -5.20
N GLU A 52 -6.76 26.01 -5.14
CA GLU A 52 -7.69 27.05 -5.62
C GLU A 52 -7.92 27.02 -7.14
N ARG A 53 -7.06 26.32 -7.89
CA ARG A 53 -7.17 26.12 -9.34
C ARG A 53 -7.81 24.79 -9.70
N GLY A 54 -8.30 24.04 -8.71
CA GLY A 54 -8.86 22.70 -8.93
C GLY A 54 -7.83 21.60 -9.17
N VAL A 55 -6.53 21.87 -8.92
CA VAL A 55 -5.48 20.86 -9.10
C VAL A 55 -5.44 19.93 -7.88
N VAL A 56 -5.56 18.63 -8.11
CA VAL A 56 -5.44 17.62 -7.06
C VAL A 56 -4.00 17.54 -6.57
N GLY A 57 -3.76 17.96 -5.35
CA GLY A 57 -2.44 17.98 -4.70
C GLY A 57 -2.26 16.96 -3.60
N GLY A 58 -3.33 16.26 -3.19
CA GLY A 58 -3.27 15.26 -2.13
C GLY A 58 -4.42 14.26 -2.21
N MET A 59 -4.21 13.09 -1.62
CA MET A 59 -5.22 12.05 -1.51
C MET A 59 -5.10 11.28 -0.20
N ILE A 60 -6.19 10.73 0.28
CA ILE A 60 -6.24 9.70 1.33
C ILE A 60 -7.20 8.61 0.87
N GLN A 61 -6.84 7.35 1.17
CA GLN A 61 -7.71 6.20 0.95
C GLN A 61 -7.73 5.32 2.20
N TYR A 62 -8.91 4.83 2.54
CA TYR A 62 -9.17 4.06 3.76
C TYR A 62 -10.31 3.06 3.53
N VAL A 63 -10.32 1.99 4.30
CA VAL A 63 -11.28 0.90 4.20
C VAL A 63 -11.76 0.49 5.60
N PRO A 64 -12.89 -0.20 5.76
CA PRO A 64 -13.19 -0.95 6.97
C PRO A 64 -11.99 -1.83 7.34
N ILE A 65 -11.65 -1.90 8.63
CA ILE A 65 -10.43 -2.58 9.08
C ILE A 65 -10.41 -4.07 8.73
N GLU A 66 -11.56 -4.67 8.61
CA GLU A 66 -11.76 -6.07 8.20
C GLU A 66 -11.25 -6.33 6.76
N LEU A 67 -11.14 -5.26 5.95
CA LEU A 67 -10.62 -5.30 4.58
C LEU A 67 -9.17 -4.78 4.50
N SER A 68 -8.53 -4.55 5.64
CA SER A 68 -7.14 -4.10 5.67
C SER A 68 -6.17 -5.20 5.27
N PRO A 69 -5.01 -4.87 4.70
CA PRO A 69 -4.07 -5.87 4.21
C PRO A 69 -3.22 -6.54 5.30
N GLY A 70 -3.42 -6.25 6.57
CA GLY A 70 -2.54 -6.82 7.59
C GLY A 70 -2.84 -6.40 9.03
N ALA A 71 -3.91 -5.65 9.26
CA ALA A 71 -4.36 -5.31 10.61
C ALA A 71 -5.76 -5.90 10.86
N GLU A 72 -6.02 -6.27 12.08
CA GLU A 72 -7.34 -6.71 12.53
C GLU A 72 -7.86 -5.81 13.64
N GLY A 73 -9.16 -5.67 13.68
CA GLY A 73 -9.91 -4.86 14.64
C GLY A 73 -11.41 -4.99 14.41
N ARG A 74 -12.20 -4.18 15.11
CA ARG A 74 -13.64 -4.16 14.95
C ARG A 74 -14.14 -2.72 14.98
N ASP A 75 -15.11 -2.42 14.13
CA ASP A 75 -15.78 -1.12 14.07
C ASP A 75 -14.79 0.05 13.82
N LEU A 76 -13.72 -0.18 13.08
CA LEU A 76 -12.70 0.81 12.75
C LEU A 76 -12.58 0.97 11.24
N PHE A 77 -12.13 2.13 10.80
CA PHE A 77 -11.56 2.28 9.46
C PHE A 77 -10.02 2.25 9.52
N PHE A 78 -9.40 1.75 8.46
CA PHE A 78 -7.95 1.66 8.33
C PHE A 78 -7.45 2.52 7.16
N VAL A 79 -6.57 3.48 7.44
CA VAL A 79 -5.92 4.31 6.43
C VAL A 79 -4.87 3.47 5.70
N LEU A 80 -5.15 3.14 4.43
CA LEU A 80 -4.21 2.45 3.55
C LEU A 80 -3.07 3.36 3.13
N CYS A 81 -3.38 4.61 2.77
CA CYS A 81 -2.41 5.57 2.30
C CYS A 81 -2.94 7.00 2.46
N ILE A 82 -2.07 7.90 2.87
CA ILE A 82 -2.24 9.34 2.71
C ILE A 82 -1.02 9.91 2.00
N TRP A 83 -1.25 10.62 0.91
CA TRP A 83 -0.20 11.17 0.07
C TRP A 83 -0.47 12.63 -0.29
N VAL A 84 0.51 13.49 -0.10
CA VAL A 84 0.51 14.87 -0.59
C VAL A 84 1.71 15.02 -1.52
N HIS A 85 1.43 15.36 -2.77
CA HIS A 85 2.46 15.47 -3.82
C HIS A 85 3.54 16.49 -3.41
N GLY A 86 4.79 16.03 -3.40
CA GLY A 86 5.92 16.80 -2.86
C GLY A 86 7.03 17.07 -3.87
N HIS A 87 6.84 16.67 -5.14
CA HIS A 87 7.84 16.87 -6.18
C HIS A 87 7.65 18.23 -6.86
N LYS A 88 8.75 18.83 -7.33
CA LYS A 88 8.68 20.05 -8.15
C LYS A 88 8.16 19.74 -9.56
N LYS A 89 8.42 18.53 -10.07
CA LYS A 89 7.90 18.03 -11.35
C LYS A 89 6.44 17.62 -11.22
N GLY A 90 5.77 17.49 -12.35
CA GLY A 90 4.37 17.10 -12.40
C GLY A 90 3.45 18.18 -11.85
N ARG A 91 2.62 17.82 -10.86
CA ARG A 91 1.59 18.69 -10.30
C ARG A 91 2.13 19.84 -9.43
N GLY A 92 3.39 19.82 -9.05
CA GLY A 92 4.02 20.77 -8.15
C GLY A 92 4.05 20.33 -6.69
N ASN A 93 4.74 21.10 -5.85
CA ASN A 93 4.89 20.77 -4.43
C ASN A 93 3.73 21.34 -3.60
N PHE A 94 2.92 20.46 -3.05
CA PHE A 94 1.77 20.77 -2.18
C PHE A 94 2.06 20.54 -0.69
N GLN A 95 3.24 20.06 -0.34
CA GLN A 95 3.60 19.78 1.05
C GLN A 95 3.65 21.09 1.89
N LYS A 96 3.45 20.93 3.21
CA LYS A 96 3.46 22.02 4.20
C LYS A 96 2.35 23.09 4.03
N ARG A 97 1.33 22.79 3.23
CA ARG A 97 0.15 23.68 3.01
C ARG A 97 -1.09 23.22 3.78
N GLY A 98 -0.97 22.25 4.70
CA GLY A 98 -2.08 21.76 5.51
C GLY A 98 -2.93 20.64 4.86
N LEU A 99 -2.70 20.29 3.57
CA LEU A 99 -3.52 19.31 2.83
C LEU A 99 -3.61 17.96 3.57
N GLY A 100 -2.49 17.44 4.07
CA GLY A 100 -2.50 16.16 4.77
C GLY A 100 -3.37 16.17 6.03
N LYS A 101 -3.34 17.26 6.81
CA LYS A 101 -4.20 17.43 7.99
C LYS A 101 -5.67 17.50 7.60
N ALA A 102 -6.00 18.25 6.54
CA ALA A 102 -7.37 18.40 6.05
C ALA A 102 -7.92 17.06 5.52
N LEU A 103 -7.13 16.31 4.74
CA LEU A 103 -7.49 14.98 4.26
C LEU A 103 -7.75 13.99 5.40
N LEU A 104 -6.85 13.96 6.40
CA LEU A 104 -7.02 13.07 7.55
C LEU A 104 -8.29 13.40 8.32
N ARG A 105 -8.55 14.68 8.57
CA ARG A 105 -9.76 15.14 9.25
C ARG A 105 -11.03 14.76 8.48
N ALA A 106 -11.07 14.99 7.17
CA ALA A 106 -12.21 14.63 6.35
C ALA A 106 -12.47 13.11 6.34
N ALA A 107 -11.41 12.29 6.34
CA ALA A 107 -11.54 10.85 6.45
C ALA A 107 -12.03 10.41 7.84
N GLU A 108 -11.59 11.09 8.92
CA GLU A 108 -12.08 10.84 10.29
C GLU A 108 -13.56 11.20 10.44
N GLU A 109 -13.99 12.31 9.83
CA GLU A 109 -15.39 12.75 9.84
C GLU A 109 -16.27 11.75 9.07
N ASP A 110 -15.90 11.38 7.84
CA ASP A 110 -16.59 10.36 7.05
C ASP A 110 -16.69 9.02 7.79
N ALA A 111 -15.59 8.57 8.40
CA ALA A 111 -15.62 7.32 9.17
C ALA A 111 -16.60 7.37 10.36
N LYS A 112 -16.68 8.49 11.06
CA LYS A 112 -17.65 8.70 12.15
C LYS A 112 -19.10 8.71 11.65
N GLU A 113 -19.37 9.42 10.56
CA GLU A 113 -20.71 9.46 9.94
C GLU A 113 -21.16 8.06 9.51
N ARG A 114 -20.20 7.20 9.15
CA ARG A 114 -20.43 5.79 8.81
C ARG A 114 -20.46 4.86 10.03
N GLY A 115 -20.48 5.41 11.25
CA GLY A 115 -20.64 4.66 12.49
C GLY A 115 -19.36 4.02 13.04
N ALA A 116 -18.18 4.39 12.54
CA ALA A 116 -16.93 3.85 13.06
C ALA A 116 -16.63 4.35 14.48
N LYS A 117 -16.15 3.45 15.34
CA LYS A 117 -15.72 3.76 16.71
C LYS A 117 -14.29 4.27 16.79
N GLY A 118 -13.57 4.31 15.68
CA GLY A 118 -12.21 4.82 15.60
C GLY A 118 -11.61 4.66 14.21
N MET A 119 -10.40 5.19 14.06
CA MET A 119 -9.62 5.05 12.84
C MET A 119 -8.21 4.55 13.16
N ALA A 120 -7.76 3.57 12.41
CA ALA A 120 -6.41 3.03 12.47
C ALA A 120 -5.58 3.52 11.27
N ALA A 121 -4.28 3.56 11.45
CA ALA A 121 -3.32 3.87 10.39
C ALA A 121 -2.02 3.13 10.64
N TRP A 122 -1.28 2.84 9.59
CA TRP A 122 0.08 2.37 9.74
C TRP A 122 1.08 3.52 9.58
N GLY A 123 2.23 3.39 10.21
CA GLY A 123 3.27 4.39 10.08
C GLY A 123 4.67 3.80 10.30
N MET A 124 5.66 4.40 9.65
CA MET A 124 7.06 4.04 9.85
C MET A 124 7.65 4.77 11.05
N SER A 125 8.44 4.07 11.85
CA SER A 125 9.20 4.68 12.97
C SER A 125 10.27 5.66 12.48
N LEU A 126 10.73 5.52 11.23
CA LEU A 126 11.70 6.40 10.59
C LEU A 126 11.02 7.52 9.78
N PRO A 127 11.73 8.62 9.49
CA PRO A 127 11.16 9.82 8.86
C PRO A 127 10.97 9.67 7.33
N PHE A 128 10.47 8.53 6.88
CA PHE A 128 10.11 8.28 5.48
C PHE A 128 8.63 8.51 5.21
N PHE A 129 8.07 7.78 4.27
CA PHE A 129 6.66 7.74 3.93
C PHE A 129 5.81 7.27 5.12
N MET A 130 4.58 7.80 5.28
CA MET A 130 3.66 7.42 6.37
C MET A 130 4.34 7.48 7.75
N ARG A 131 4.83 8.65 8.16
CA ARG A 131 5.56 8.81 9.42
C ARG A 131 4.65 8.56 10.63
N ALA A 132 5.00 7.63 11.51
CA ALA A 132 4.28 7.39 12.76
C ALA A 132 4.21 8.65 13.64
N SER A 133 5.29 9.46 13.68
CA SER A 133 5.34 10.72 14.43
C SER A 133 4.32 11.74 13.92
N TRP A 134 4.00 11.73 12.62
CA TRP A 134 3.01 12.63 12.05
C TRP A 134 1.61 12.28 12.55
N PHE A 135 1.21 11.01 12.52
CA PHE A 135 -0.07 10.56 13.06
C PHE A 135 -0.20 10.83 14.56
N LYS A 136 0.87 10.61 15.34
CA LYS A 136 0.88 10.95 16.79
C LYS A 136 0.56 12.42 17.03
N LYS A 137 1.08 13.35 16.23
CA LYS A 137 0.75 14.79 16.30
C LYS A 137 -0.71 15.10 15.98
N HIS A 138 -1.44 14.17 15.36
CA HIS A 138 -2.86 14.29 15.04
C HIS A 138 -3.76 13.47 15.99
N GLY A 139 -3.22 13.05 17.14
CA GLY A 139 -4.00 12.38 18.20
C GLY A 139 -4.05 10.87 18.12
N TYR A 140 -3.29 10.26 17.19
CA TYR A 140 -3.19 8.79 17.12
C TYR A 140 -2.23 8.27 18.18
N LYS A 141 -2.61 7.16 18.81
CA LYS A 141 -1.78 6.43 19.78
C LYS A 141 -1.26 5.14 19.16
N PRO A 142 -0.05 4.67 19.51
CA PRO A 142 0.41 3.35 19.13
C PRO A 142 -0.51 2.27 19.70
N ALA A 143 -0.91 1.32 18.87
CA ALA A 143 -1.65 0.13 19.27
C ALA A 143 -0.77 -1.11 19.24
N ASP A 144 0.05 -1.26 18.18
CA ASP A 144 0.92 -2.42 18.00
C ASP A 144 2.15 -2.06 17.16
N LYS A 145 3.17 -2.95 17.11
CA LYS A 145 4.41 -2.71 16.36
C LYS A 145 5.00 -4.02 15.85
N VAL A 146 5.41 -4.02 14.57
CA VAL A 146 6.17 -5.09 13.94
C VAL A 146 7.36 -4.50 13.20
N GLY A 147 8.57 -4.77 13.66
CA GLY A 147 9.78 -4.17 13.09
C GLY A 147 9.74 -2.64 13.16
N MET A 148 9.82 -1.99 11.99
CA MET A 148 9.74 -0.54 11.85
C MET A 148 8.31 -0.01 11.63
N GLN A 149 7.35 -0.89 11.43
CA GLN A 149 5.95 -0.53 11.22
C GLN A 149 5.22 -0.42 12.55
N VAL A 150 4.58 0.71 12.77
CA VAL A 150 3.77 0.99 13.95
C VAL A 150 2.32 1.04 13.49
N LEU A 151 1.47 0.27 14.13
CA LEU A 151 0.03 0.41 14.03
C LEU A 151 -0.41 1.50 15.00
N LEU A 152 -1.04 2.52 14.46
CA LEU A 152 -1.54 3.65 15.21
C LEU A 152 -3.05 3.68 15.12
N TRP A 153 -3.71 4.21 16.13
CA TRP A 153 -5.16 4.36 16.12
C TRP A 153 -5.62 5.57 16.92
N LYS A 154 -6.80 6.03 16.59
CA LYS A 154 -7.49 7.12 17.27
C LYS A 154 -8.92 6.67 17.56
N PRO A 155 -9.30 6.45 18.85
CA PRO A 155 -10.68 6.14 19.20
C PRO A 155 -11.55 7.38 19.01
N PHE A 156 -12.78 7.16 18.54
CA PHE A 156 -13.84 8.16 18.45
C PHE A 156 -14.88 7.95 19.53
N HIS A 157 -14.90 6.76 20.12
CA HIS A 157 -15.85 6.34 21.15
C HIS A 157 -15.12 5.66 22.31
N GLU A 158 -15.71 5.67 23.52
CA GLU A 158 -15.09 5.11 24.72
C GLU A 158 -14.99 3.58 24.71
N ASP A 159 -15.94 2.92 24.04
CA ASP A 159 -15.95 1.45 23.88
C ASP A 159 -15.10 0.95 22.70
N ALA A 160 -14.43 1.84 21.97
CA ALA A 160 -13.52 1.45 20.91
C ALA A 160 -12.38 0.58 21.44
N ARG A 161 -11.98 -0.42 20.67
CA ARG A 161 -10.88 -1.32 21.01
C ARG A 161 -9.69 -1.10 20.09
N PRO A 162 -8.44 -1.15 20.63
CA PRO A 162 -7.26 -0.99 19.81
C PRO A 162 -7.12 -2.15 18.80
N PRO A 163 -6.72 -1.85 17.57
CA PRO A 163 -6.40 -2.86 16.57
C PRO A 163 -5.06 -3.54 16.87
N ARG A 164 -4.79 -4.64 16.20
CA ARG A 164 -3.48 -5.31 16.24
C ARG A 164 -3.03 -5.74 14.86
N TRP A 165 -1.72 -5.93 14.68
CA TRP A 165 -1.17 -6.52 13.46
C TRP A 165 -1.50 -8.01 13.39
N ILE A 166 -1.95 -8.47 12.24
CA ILE A 166 -1.97 -9.90 11.92
C ILE A 166 -0.53 -10.37 11.83
N ARG A 167 -0.18 -11.38 12.61
CA ARG A 167 1.16 -11.99 12.60
C ARG A 167 1.07 -13.33 11.91
N THR A 168 1.95 -13.55 10.96
CA THR A 168 2.03 -14.79 10.21
C THR A 168 3.49 -15.25 10.14
N GLU A 169 3.69 -16.55 10.23
CA GLU A 169 4.96 -17.24 10.00
C GLU A 169 4.99 -17.89 8.60
N TRP A 170 4.06 -17.54 7.74
CA TRP A 170 3.99 -18.11 6.40
C TRP A 170 5.28 -17.88 5.61
N ILE A 171 5.79 -18.96 5.02
CA ILE A 171 6.97 -19.00 4.15
C ILE A 171 6.55 -19.56 2.80
N PRO A 172 6.92 -18.91 1.67
CA PRO A 172 6.58 -19.42 0.35
C PRO A 172 7.17 -20.81 0.09
N GLU A 173 6.37 -21.67 -0.54
CA GLU A 173 6.86 -22.92 -1.06
C GLU A 173 7.86 -22.72 -2.21
N THR A 174 8.89 -23.54 -2.26
CA THR A 174 9.89 -23.53 -3.32
C THR A 174 9.64 -24.61 -4.36
N THR A 175 10.08 -24.38 -5.59
CA THR A 175 10.04 -25.34 -6.69
C THR A 175 11.41 -26.00 -6.82
N ALA A 176 11.46 -27.32 -6.77
CA ALA A 176 12.72 -28.07 -6.90
C ALA A 176 13.42 -27.75 -8.23
N GLY A 177 14.74 -27.56 -8.17
CA GLY A 177 15.58 -27.27 -9.35
C GLY A 177 15.41 -25.87 -9.97
N LYS A 178 14.53 -25.03 -9.43
CA LYS A 178 14.30 -23.66 -9.93
C LYS A 178 14.35 -22.64 -8.81
N VAL A 179 14.69 -21.41 -9.15
CA VAL A 179 14.49 -20.27 -8.24
C VAL A 179 13.02 -19.93 -8.21
N THR A 180 12.42 -19.94 -7.04
CA THR A 180 11.01 -19.56 -6.91
C THR A 180 10.91 -18.08 -6.58
N VAL A 181 10.19 -17.34 -7.42
CA VAL A 181 9.86 -15.93 -7.17
C VAL A 181 8.37 -15.86 -6.82
N THR A 182 8.07 -15.54 -5.56
CA THR A 182 6.70 -15.36 -5.11
C THR A 182 6.42 -13.87 -4.94
N ALA A 183 5.42 -13.36 -5.65
CA ALA A 183 4.98 -11.98 -5.56
C ALA A 183 3.51 -11.90 -5.15
N ARG A 184 3.19 -10.94 -4.29
CA ARG A 184 1.81 -10.64 -3.88
C ARG A 184 1.35 -9.37 -4.57
N LEU A 185 0.24 -9.47 -5.31
CA LEU A 185 -0.44 -8.31 -5.88
C LEU A 185 -1.49 -7.81 -4.89
N ASN A 186 -1.31 -6.62 -4.36
CA ASN A 186 -2.28 -6.03 -3.44
C ASN A 186 -3.31 -5.11 -4.12
N GLY A 187 -3.01 -4.62 -5.31
CA GLY A 187 -3.85 -3.76 -6.13
C GLY A 187 -3.86 -2.29 -5.70
N TRP A 188 -4.05 -1.97 -4.43
CA TRP A 188 -4.30 -0.61 -3.96
C TRP A 188 -3.11 0.37 -4.05
N CYS A 189 -1.87 -0.15 -4.15
CA CYS A 189 -0.65 0.65 -4.14
C CYS A 189 0.15 0.49 -5.44
N PRO A 190 0.22 1.50 -6.33
CA PRO A 190 1.00 1.42 -7.57
C PRO A 190 2.47 1.07 -7.35
N ALA A 191 3.11 1.56 -6.29
CA ALA A 191 4.49 1.25 -5.98
C ALA A 191 4.72 -0.26 -5.71
N MET A 192 3.77 -0.90 -5.01
CA MET A 192 3.82 -2.35 -4.77
C MET A 192 3.46 -3.14 -6.04
N ASN A 193 2.47 -2.69 -6.81
CA ASN A 193 2.11 -3.29 -8.09
C ASN A 193 3.29 -3.26 -9.07
N MET A 194 4.01 -2.14 -9.16
CA MET A 194 5.27 -2.02 -9.92
C MET A 194 6.29 -3.09 -9.51
N THR A 195 6.45 -3.34 -8.21
CA THR A 195 7.39 -4.35 -7.72
C THR A 195 7.00 -5.74 -8.22
N THR A 196 5.72 -6.07 -8.19
CA THR A 196 5.16 -7.32 -8.69
C THR A 196 5.38 -7.47 -10.20
N GLU A 197 5.07 -6.44 -10.99
CA GLU A 197 5.23 -6.47 -12.45
C GLU A 197 6.72 -6.55 -12.85
N ARG A 198 7.61 -5.84 -12.16
CA ARG A 198 9.06 -5.95 -12.35
C ARG A 198 9.57 -7.36 -12.04
N ALA A 199 9.06 -7.99 -11.00
CA ALA A 199 9.43 -9.36 -10.64
C ALA A 199 8.92 -10.39 -11.67
N LYS A 200 7.67 -10.23 -12.13
CA LYS A 200 7.07 -11.05 -13.19
C LYS A 200 7.88 -10.99 -14.49
N ARG A 201 8.21 -9.77 -14.94
CA ARG A 201 9.04 -9.53 -16.13
C ARG A 201 10.44 -10.14 -15.99
N ALA A 202 11.09 -9.95 -14.82
CA ALA A 202 12.40 -10.52 -14.56
C ALA A 202 12.40 -12.05 -14.53
N ALA A 203 11.36 -12.67 -13.99
CA ALA A 203 11.20 -14.12 -14.00
C ALA A 203 11.01 -14.65 -15.42
N ALA A 204 10.17 -14.02 -16.23
CA ALA A 204 9.93 -14.39 -17.62
C ALA A 204 11.23 -14.29 -18.47
N GLU A 205 12.03 -13.24 -18.29
CA GLU A 205 13.31 -13.06 -19.00
C GLU A 205 14.35 -14.14 -18.64
N LEU A 206 14.33 -14.63 -17.40
CA LEU A 206 15.26 -15.66 -16.94
C LEU A 206 14.78 -17.08 -17.27
N GLY A 207 13.57 -17.23 -17.79
CA GLY A 207 13.02 -18.45 -18.37
C GLY A 207 12.96 -19.63 -17.40
N ASP A 208 13.30 -20.82 -17.90
CA ASP A 208 13.15 -22.10 -17.20
C ASP A 208 13.90 -22.20 -15.85
N ALA A 209 14.86 -21.33 -15.63
CA ALA A 209 15.59 -21.29 -14.35
C ALA A 209 14.76 -20.73 -13.20
N VAL A 210 13.58 -20.13 -13.49
CA VAL A 210 12.75 -19.44 -12.52
C VAL A 210 11.30 -19.96 -12.58
N SER A 211 10.73 -20.20 -11.42
CA SER A 211 9.28 -20.45 -11.23
C SER A 211 8.67 -19.19 -10.63
N PHE A 212 7.71 -18.58 -11.31
CA PHE A 212 6.99 -17.39 -10.80
C PHE A 212 5.63 -17.78 -10.24
N LYS A 213 5.39 -17.40 -8.98
CA LYS A 213 4.11 -17.61 -8.29
C LYS A 213 3.51 -16.25 -7.96
N LEU A 214 2.29 -15.98 -8.44
CA LEU A 214 1.53 -14.78 -8.12
C LEU A 214 0.49 -15.12 -7.04
N LEU A 215 0.51 -14.36 -5.94
CA LEU A 215 -0.58 -14.33 -4.96
C LEU A 215 -1.46 -13.13 -5.32
N ASP A 216 -2.52 -13.39 -6.07
CA ASP A 216 -3.40 -12.34 -6.60
C ASP A 216 -4.51 -12.00 -5.60
N GLY A 217 -4.35 -10.90 -4.88
CA GLY A 217 -5.36 -10.36 -3.97
C GLY A 217 -6.56 -9.69 -4.67
N LEU A 218 -6.54 -9.59 -6.00
CA LEU A 218 -7.67 -9.07 -6.78
C LEU A 218 -8.67 -10.17 -7.18
N GLU A 219 -8.22 -11.41 -7.33
CA GLU A 219 -9.06 -12.52 -7.81
C GLU A 219 -9.70 -13.34 -6.68
N GLY A 220 -9.21 -13.19 -5.44
CA GLY A 220 -9.73 -13.95 -4.30
C GLY A 220 -9.49 -13.28 -2.96
N GLU A 221 -9.92 -13.95 -1.89
CA GLU A 221 -9.49 -13.59 -0.54
C GLU A 221 -8.06 -14.11 -0.34
N ILE A 222 -7.17 -13.23 0.12
CA ILE A 222 -5.83 -13.66 0.52
C ILE A 222 -5.97 -14.33 1.88
N PRO A 223 -5.57 -15.59 2.04
CA PRO A 223 -5.56 -16.26 3.33
C PRO A 223 -4.84 -15.43 4.39
N VAL A 224 -5.33 -15.45 5.62
CA VAL A 224 -4.79 -14.63 6.73
C VAL A 224 -3.30 -14.91 6.96
N GLU A 225 -2.88 -16.15 6.80
CA GLU A 225 -1.48 -16.58 6.90
C GLU A 225 -0.55 -15.93 5.86
N TRP A 226 -1.10 -15.41 4.78
CA TRP A 226 -0.34 -14.73 3.72
C TRP A 226 -0.29 -13.21 3.89
N HIS A 227 -0.77 -12.68 5.00
CA HIS A 227 -0.73 -11.26 5.33
C HIS A 227 0.68 -10.84 5.77
N VAL A 228 1.62 -10.83 4.83
CA VAL A 228 3.00 -10.37 5.05
C VAL A 228 3.18 -8.92 4.58
N PRO A 229 4.04 -8.13 5.27
CA PRO A 229 4.22 -6.72 4.95
C PRO A 229 4.78 -6.46 3.55
N ASP A 230 5.71 -7.29 3.10
CA ASP A 230 6.37 -7.15 1.82
C ASP A 230 5.77 -8.11 0.78
N VAL A 231 5.79 -7.67 -0.46
CA VAL A 231 5.10 -8.34 -1.58
C VAL A 231 5.99 -9.25 -2.40
N LEU A 232 7.29 -9.36 -2.11
CA LEU A 232 8.23 -10.09 -2.96
C LEU A 232 9.16 -11.01 -2.17
N PHE A 233 9.22 -12.26 -2.60
CA PHE A 233 10.17 -13.27 -2.12
C PHE A 233 10.98 -13.85 -3.28
N VAL A 234 12.24 -14.17 -3.03
CA VAL A 234 13.09 -14.99 -3.90
C VAL A 234 13.47 -16.23 -3.10
N ASP A 235 12.96 -17.37 -3.49
CA ASP A 235 12.83 -18.57 -2.68
C ASP A 235 12.07 -18.20 -1.37
N GLN A 236 12.61 -18.51 -0.22
CA GLN A 236 12.04 -18.19 1.08
C GLN A 236 12.52 -16.83 1.63
N LYS A 237 13.39 -16.13 0.89
CA LYS A 237 13.93 -14.85 1.33
C LYS A 237 13.07 -13.68 0.90
N GLN A 238 12.49 -13.01 1.86
CA GLN A 238 11.75 -11.79 1.64
C GLN A 238 12.65 -10.67 1.11
N ILE A 239 12.22 -10.02 0.04
CA ILE A 239 12.86 -8.82 -0.49
C ILE A 239 12.11 -7.62 0.06
N ARG A 240 12.66 -6.98 1.06
CA ARG A 240 12.06 -5.79 1.66
C ARG A 240 11.91 -4.69 0.63
N THR A 241 10.69 -4.21 0.49
CA THR A 241 10.31 -3.11 -0.37
C THR A 241 10.17 -1.85 0.49
N GLY A 242 11.17 -0.99 0.44
CA GLY A 242 10.99 0.40 0.86
C GLY A 242 10.39 1.19 -0.31
N PRO A 243 11.08 2.19 -0.88
CA PRO A 243 10.79 2.65 -2.24
C PRO A 243 10.87 1.46 -3.20
N PRO A 244 9.97 1.37 -4.23
CA PRO A 244 9.94 0.20 -5.09
C PRO A 244 11.34 -0.07 -5.69
N PRO A 245 11.86 -1.29 -5.54
CA PRO A 245 13.17 -1.60 -6.08
C PRO A 245 13.14 -1.54 -7.62
N SER A 246 14.22 -1.01 -8.22
CA SER A 246 14.31 -0.94 -9.67
C SER A 246 14.27 -2.35 -10.29
N TYR A 247 13.82 -2.42 -11.55
CA TYR A 247 13.85 -3.67 -12.33
C TYR A 247 15.24 -4.33 -12.30
N LYS A 248 16.31 -3.56 -12.56
CA LYS A 248 17.69 -4.05 -12.52
C LYS A 248 18.05 -4.71 -11.19
N LYS A 249 17.63 -4.12 -10.07
CA LYS A 249 17.89 -4.66 -8.73
C LYS A 249 17.14 -5.97 -8.48
N ILE A 250 15.86 -6.06 -8.87
CA ILE A 250 15.07 -7.28 -8.74
C ILE A 250 15.66 -8.39 -9.60
N ARG A 251 15.84 -8.13 -10.89
CA ARG A 251 16.44 -9.07 -11.85
C ARG A 251 17.81 -9.57 -11.39
N GLY A 252 18.67 -8.66 -10.93
CA GLY A 252 20.01 -9.01 -10.44
C GLY A 252 19.97 -9.98 -9.24
N LYS A 253 19.03 -9.81 -8.32
CA LYS A 253 18.85 -10.73 -7.17
C LYS A 253 18.38 -12.12 -7.64
N ILE A 254 17.42 -12.19 -8.55
CA ILE A 254 16.89 -13.46 -9.08
C ILE A 254 17.99 -14.17 -9.88
N ALA A 255 18.71 -13.47 -10.78
CA ALA A 255 19.78 -14.04 -11.59
C ALA A 255 20.95 -14.55 -10.74
N ALA A 256 21.35 -13.82 -9.70
CA ALA A 256 22.41 -14.26 -8.79
C ALA A 256 22.02 -15.56 -8.07
N ARG A 257 20.77 -15.69 -7.67
CA ARG A 257 20.26 -16.92 -7.05
C ARG A 257 20.20 -18.09 -8.04
N ALA A 258 19.77 -17.85 -9.28
CA ALA A 258 19.76 -18.86 -10.34
C ALA A 258 21.19 -19.37 -10.66
N LYS A 259 22.17 -18.45 -10.72
CA LYS A 259 23.60 -18.83 -10.89
C LYS A 259 24.12 -19.70 -9.74
N LYS A 260 23.69 -19.40 -8.50
CA LYS A 260 24.09 -20.20 -7.32
C LYS A 260 23.47 -21.60 -7.35
N LEU A 261 22.20 -21.71 -7.75
CA LEU A 261 21.51 -22.99 -7.82
C LEU A 261 22.11 -23.94 -8.88
N ARG A 262 22.59 -23.39 -10.02
CA ARG A 262 23.25 -24.20 -11.07
C ARG A 262 24.64 -24.74 -10.67
N ARG A 263 25.23 -24.22 -9.59
CA ARG A 263 26.58 -24.61 -9.11
C ARG A 263 26.53 -25.57 -7.93
N ALA A 264 25.36 -25.75 -7.34
CA ALA A 264 25.11 -26.66 -6.22
C ALA A 264 24.61 -28.00 -6.73
#